data_65196211d28b3164633117c643aac594
#
_entry.id   65196211d28b3164633117c643aac594
#
_cell.length_a   1.000
_cell.length_b   1.000
_cell.length_c   1.000
_cell.angle_alpha   90.00
_cell.angle_beta   90.00
_cell.angle_gamma   90.00
#
_symmetry.space_group_name_H-M   'P 1'
#
loop_
_entity.id
_entity.type
_entity.pdbx_description
1 polymer ?
#
loop_
_entity_poly.entity_id
_entity_poly.type
_entity_poly.pdbx_seq_one_letter_code
_entity_poly.pdbx_strand_id
1 'polypeptide(L)'
;PLTDFWRIGPGYARRLKKLGLYTMGDIARCSLGKLSDPMNEEVLYREFGKNAEIIIDHAWGYEAATIKDIKNYHSSDHGVYSGQVLPRPYNFTETRLVIQEMVNSLALQLTKQNLVTDQVALRVAYDVSNISEDYQGPLVTDFYGRQAPKPMHGKANLSLPTSSGTELMEAFMKLCDSDLDRRLTARKITVIANHLLSPRLARLANYNEQLDLFTDSTKKHKNRSKVQEKDQKLQRLVLDLQNEYGKNAIIRAADLKKGATLLERNNQIGGHQA
;
A
#
# COMPACT_ATOMS: atom_id res chain seq x y z
N PRO A 1 -11.79 2.81 28.05
CA PRO A 1 -10.47 2.21 27.91
C PRO A 1 -9.55 3.09 27.06
N LEU A 2 -8.22 3.03 27.26
CA LEU A 2 -7.25 3.80 26.46
C LEU A 2 -7.36 3.51 24.96
N THR A 3 -7.75 2.31 24.58
CA THR A 3 -7.91 1.89 23.18
C THR A 3 -9.07 2.53 22.44
N ASP A 4 -9.97 3.23 23.13
CA ASP A 4 -11.09 3.95 22.52
C ASP A 4 -10.65 5.31 21.95
N PHE A 5 -9.44 5.74 22.30
CA PHE A 5 -8.90 7.01 21.84
C PHE A 5 -8.06 6.84 20.56
N TRP A 6 -8.21 7.81 19.67
CA TRP A 6 -7.46 7.86 18.41
C TRP A 6 -5.96 7.69 18.63
N ARG A 7 -5.33 6.88 17.81
CA ARG A 7 -3.90 6.53 17.84
C ARG A 7 -3.41 5.72 19.05
N ILE A 8 -4.26 5.36 20.01
CA ILE A 8 -3.89 4.45 21.10
C ILE A 8 -4.37 3.04 20.80
N GLY A 9 -3.59 2.31 20.01
CA GLY A 9 -3.82 0.88 19.79
C GLY A 9 -3.36 0.01 20.97
N PRO A 10 -3.61 -1.32 20.90
CA PRO A 10 -3.26 -2.26 21.99
C PRO A 10 -1.78 -2.21 22.42
N GLY A 11 -0.87 -1.92 21.47
CA GLY A 11 0.57 -1.77 21.75
C GLY A 11 0.86 -0.57 22.64
N TYR A 12 0.31 0.59 22.30
CA TYR A 12 0.46 1.81 23.09
C TYR A 12 -0.21 1.67 24.46
N ALA A 13 -1.43 1.17 24.53
CA ALA A 13 -2.14 0.93 25.79
C ALA A 13 -1.34 0.02 26.72
N ARG A 14 -0.67 -1.03 26.20
CA ARG A 14 0.18 -1.92 27.00
C ARG A 14 1.40 -1.19 27.55
N ARG A 15 2.04 -0.33 26.76
CA ARG A 15 3.21 0.46 27.19
C ARG A 15 2.82 1.51 28.23
N LEU A 16 1.70 2.21 28.04
CA LEU A 16 1.15 3.15 29.02
C LEU A 16 0.83 2.45 30.35
N LYS A 17 0.18 1.29 30.30
CA LYS A 17 -0.11 0.49 31.50
C LYS A 17 1.14 0.04 32.26
N LYS A 18 2.24 -0.26 31.56
CA LYS A 18 3.55 -0.57 32.20
C LYS A 18 4.11 0.61 32.97
N LEU A 19 3.79 1.85 32.55
CA LEU A 19 4.13 3.08 33.26
C LEU A 19 3.11 3.44 34.38
N GLY A 20 2.11 2.60 34.61
CA GLY A 20 1.04 2.88 35.60
C GLY A 20 -0.02 3.87 35.10
N LEU A 21 -0.06 4.16 33.81
CA LEU A 21 -1.03 5.08 33.20
C LEU A 21 -2.18 4.27 32.58
N TYR A 22 -3.37 4.35 33.15
CA TYR A 22 -4.53 3.54 32.79
C TYR A 22 -5.64 4.35 32.10
N THR A 23 -5.62 5.67 32.26
CA THR A 23 -6.63 6.59 31.72
C THR A 23 -5.96 7.77 31.01
N MET A 24 -6.71 8.49 30.17
CA MET A 24 -6.25 9.76 29.57
C MET A 24 -5.96 10.81 30.66
N GLY A 25 -6.74 10.82 31.75
CA GLY A 25 -6.47 11.69 32.91
C GLY A 25 -5.14 11.39 33.59
N ASP A 26 -4.69 10.13 33.61
CA ASP A 26 -3.35 9.78 34.14
C ASP A 26 -2.26 10.35 33.25
N ILE A 27 -2.43 10.30 31.92
CA ILE A 27 -1.50 10.87 30.95
C ILE A 27 -1.44 12.39 31.10
N ALA A 28 -2.59 13.06 31.20
CA ALA A 28 -2.65 14.50 31.41
C ALA A 28 -1.96 14.92 32.72
N ARG A 29 -2.18 14.21 33.82
CA ARG A 29 -1.48 14.47 35.09
C ARG A 29 0.03 14.21 34.98
N CYS A 30 0.43 13.15 34.29
CA CYS A 30 1.83 12.86 34.07
C CYS A 30 2.53 14.00 33.33
N SER A 31 1.88 14.60 32.32
CA SER A 31 2.47 15.71 31.56
C SER A 31 2.71 16.98 32.36
N LEU A 32 2.07 17.13 33.54
CA LEU A 32 2.28 18.26 34.45
C LEU A 32 3.38 18.01 35.48
N GLY A 33 3.93 16.80 35.55
CA GLY A 33 5.00 16.45 36.48
C GLY A 33 6.26 17.30 36.25
N LYS A 34 6.93 17.68 37.35
CA LYS A 34 8.22 18.35 37.27
C LYS A 34 9.31 17.35 36.84
N LEU A 35 10.43 17.85 36.30
CA LEU A 35 11.57 17.00 35.93
C LEU A 35 12.11 16.15 37.08
N SER A 36 11.91 16.58 38.33
CA SER A 36 12.29 15.85 39.53
C SER A 36 11.31 14.73 39.89
N ASP A 37 10.12 14.71 39.33
CA ASP A 37 9.10 13.73 39.65
C ASP A 37 9.35 12.43 38.87
N PRO A 38 9.03 11.25 39.44
CA PRO A 38 9.24 9.99 38.78
C PRO A 38 8.35 9.79 37.53
N MET A 39 7.25 10.54 37.46
CA MET A 39 6.29 10.56 36.36
C MET A 39 6.14 11.99 35.86
N ASN A 40 6.62 12.26 34.67
CA ASN A 40 6.62 13.56 34.02
C ASN A 40 6.55 13.40 32.49
N GLU A 41 6.52 14.50 31.78
CA GLU A 41 6.48 14.55 30.31
C GLU A 41 7.68 13.83 29.66
N GLU A 42 8.88 13.94 30.22
CA GLU A 42 10.11 13.30 29.72
C GLU A 42 9.98 11.77 29.67
N VAL A 43 9.27 11.16 30.61
CA VAL A 43 8.98 9.72 30.62
C VAL A 43 8.13 9.33 29.42
N LEU A 44 7.14 10.14 29.06
CA LEU A 44 6.32 9.93 27.88
C LEU A 44 7.11 10.10 26.59
N TYR A 45 7.94 11.13 26.50
CA TYR A 45 8.82 11.33 25.33
C TYR A 45 9.84 10.21 25.15
N ARG A 46 10.46 9.73 26.20
CA ARG A 46 11.40 8.61 26.16
C ARG A 46 10.73 7.32 25.66
N GLU A 47 9.47 7.10 26.04
CA GLU A 47 8.73 5.90 25.68
C GLU A 47 8.11 5.99 24.27
N PHE A 48 7.56 7.14 23.87
CA PHE A 48 6.77 7.28 22.65
C PHE A 48 7.40 8.19 21.59
N GLY A 49 8.51 8.85 21.91
CA GLY A 49 9.15 9.83 21.03
C GLY A 49 8.19 10.97 20.68
N LYS A 50 8.24 11.46 19.46
CA LYS A 50 7.35 12.54 18.96
C LYS A 50 5.84 12.25 19.11
N ASN A 51 5.47 11.00 19.20
CA ASN A 51 4.06 10.66 19.40
C ASN A 51 3.57 10.97 20.82
N ALA A 52 4.46 11.25 21.77
CA ALA A 52 4.08 11.69 23.11
C ALA A 52 3.28 13.00 23.07
N GLU A 53 3.67 13.97 22.23
CA GLU A 53 2.94 15.24 22.05
C GLU A 53 1.46 14.99 21.70
N ILE A 54 1.21 14.15 20.68
CA ILE A 54 -0.13 13.84 20.22
C ILE A 54 -0.94 13.15 21.32
N ILE A 55 -0.31 12.23 22.07
CA ILE A 55 -0.99 11.52 23.15
C ILE A 55 -1.34 12.48 24.31
N ILE A 56 -0.44 13.41 24.63
CA ILE A 56 -0.63 14.43 25.65
C ILE A 56 -1.73 15.41 25.22
N ASP A 57 -1.68 15.92 24.00
CA ASP A 57 -2.69 16.82 23.44
C ASP A 57 -4.08 16.19 23.49
N HIS A 58 -4.22 14.94 23.04
CA HIS A 58 -5.48 14.21 23.13
C HIS A 58 -5.92 13.97 24.58
N ALA A 59 -4.99 13.79 25.52
CA ALA A 59 -5.31 13.66 26.93
C ALA A 59 -5.88 14.96 27.53
N TRP A 60 -5.50 16.09 26.97
CA TRP A 60 -6.08 17.42 27.29
C TRP A 60 -7.28 17.79 26.45
N GLY A 61 -7.72 16.92 25.53
CA GLY A 61 -8.85 17.17 24.63
C GLY A 61 -8.51 18.10 23.46
N TYR A 62 -7.23 18.26 23.15
CA TYR A 62 -6.78 19.09 22.03
C TYR A 62 -6.44 18.22 20.81
N GLU A 63 -6.90 18.65 19.61
CA GLU A 63 -6.56 18.07 18.32
C GLU A 63 -5.92 19.16 17.44
N ALA A 64 -4.62 19.01 17.16
CA ALA A 64 -3.87 19.98 16.38
C ALA A 64 -4.24 19.98 14.89
N ALA A 65 -4.64 18.81 14.36
CA ALA A 65 -4.95 18.65 12.94
C ALA A 65 -6.41 18.99 12.63
N THR A 66 -6.63 20.05 11.87
CA THR A 66 -7.97 20.40 11.40
C THR A 66 -8.37 19.60 10.15
N ILE A 67 -9.68 19.53 9.87
CA ILE A 67 -10.19 18.95 8.60
C ILE A 67 -9.60 19.67 7.39
N LYS A 68 -9.33 20.97 7.49
CA LYS A 68 -8.70 21.77 6.44
C LYS A 68 -7.26 21.30 6.20
N ASP A 69 -6.50 21.03 7.25
CA ASP A 69 -5.12 20.52 7.16
C ASP A 69 -5.10 19.14 6.53
N ILE A 70 -6.03 18.25 6.93
CA ILE A 70 -6.16 16.92 6.33
C ILE A 70 -6.48 17.02 4.84
N LYS A 71 -7.40 17.92 4.43
CA LYS A 71 -7.76 18.11 3.01
C LYS A 71 -6.62 18.71 2.19
N ASN A 72 -5.81 19.55 2.79
CA ASN A 72 -4.68 20.22 2.13
C ASN A 72 -3.37 19.42 2.22
N TYR A 73 -3.36 18.31 2.98
CA TYR A 73 -2.17 17.50 3.13
C TYR A 73 -1.82 16.79 1.82
N HIS A 74 -0.62 17.05 1.34
CA HIS A 74 0.00 16.33 0.24
C HIS A 74 1.12 15.48 0.81
N SER A 75 1.01 14.16 0.69
CA SER A 75 2.05 13.25 1.16
C SER A 75 3.36 13.53 0.40
N SER A 76 4.45 13.62 1.16
CA SER A 76 5.81 13.59 0.60
C SER A 76 6.28 12.15 0.31
N ASP A 77 5.45 11.15 0.54
CA ASP A 77 5.79 9.77 0.26
C ASP A 77 6.02 9.57 -1.25
N HIS A 78 7.16 9.00 -1.56
CA HIS A 78 7.58 8.71 -2.92
C HIS A 78 6.99 7.40 -3.46
N GLY A 79 5.90 6.90 -2.87
CA GLY A 79 5.25 5.65 -3.26
C GLY A 79 3.72 5.69 -3.17
N VAL A 80 3.06 4.99 -4.09
CA VAL A 80 1.64 4.66 -4.04
C VAL A 80 1.49 3.18 -3.82
N TYR A 81 0.71 2.80 -2.82
CA TYR A 81 0.45 1.40 -2.52
C TYR A 81 -1.05 1.13 -2.38
N SER A 82 -1.45 -0.09 -2.74
CA SER A 82 -2.79 -0.59 -2.51
C SER A 82 -2.70 -1.98 -1.89
N GLY A 83 -3.34 -2.18 -0.75
CA GLY A 83 -3.40 -3.45 -0.03
C GLY A 83 -4.82 -3.99 0.06
N GLN A 84 -4.96 -5.30 -0.06
CA GLN A 84 -6.24 -5.99 0.10
C GLN A 84 -6.07 -7.25 0.93
N VAL A 85 -6.93 -7.42 1.95
CA VAL A 85 -7.12 -8.68 2.66
C VAL A 85 -8.22 -9.46 1.91
N LEU A 86 -7.92 -10.71 1.58
CA LEU A 86 -8.84 -11.56 0.84
C LEU A 86 -9.88 -12.17 1.79
N PRO A 87 -11.14 -12.38 1.35
CA PRO A 87 -12.21 -12.89 2.21
C PRO A 87 -11.95 -14.33 2.68
N ARG A 88 -11.19 -15.11 1.91
CA ARG A 88 -10.78 -16.49 2.19
C ARG A 88 -9.37 -16.74 1.67
N PRO A 89 -8.75 -17.89 1.97
CA PRO A 89 -7.52 -18.31 1.30
C PRO A 89 -7.73 -18.42 -0.22
N TYR A 90 -6.87 -17.80 -1.03
CA TYR A 90 -6.90 -17.81 -2.49
C TYR A 90 -5.75 -18.63 -3.04
N ASN A 91 -6.03 -19.53 -3.99
CA ASN A 91 -4.99 -20.27 -4.70
C ASN A 91 -4.20 -19.36 -5.67
N PHE A 92 -3.18 -19.92 -6.31
CA PHE A 92 -2.30 -19.18 -7.22
C PHE A 92 -3.08 -18.45 -8.34
N THR A 93 -4.04 -19.14 -8.99
CA THR A 93 -4.80 -18.58 -10.12
C THR A 93 -5.71 -17.44 -9.67
N GLU A 94 -6.40 -17.60 -8.54
CA GLU A 94 -7.24 -16.56 -7.96
C GLU A 94 -6.41 -15.37 -7.45
N THR A 95 -5.27 -15.65 -6.81
CA THR A 95 -4.33 -14.62 -6.35
C THR A 95 -3.82 -13.78 -7.52
N ARG A 96 -3.42 -14.43 -8.61
CA ARG A 96 -2.95 -13.78 -9.84
C ARG A 96 -4.03 -12.90 -10.47
N LEU A 97 -5.29 -13.34 -10.46
CA LEU A 97 -6.44 -12.57 -10.94
C LEU A 97 -6.62 -11.29 -10.12
N VAL A 98 -6.60 -11.38 -8.78
CA VAL A 98 -6.74 -10.20 -7.91
C VAL A 98 -5.55 -9.26 -8.07
N ILE A 99 -4.32 -9.76 -8.25
CA ILE A 99 -3.17 -8.91 -8.55
C ILE A 99 -3.40 -8.13 -9.85
N GLN A 100 -3.95 -8.77 -10.90
CA GLN A 100 -4.28 -8.08 -12.16
C GLN A 100 -5.29 -6.94 -11.95
N GLU A 101 -6.34 -7.16 -11.16
CA GLU A 101 -7.31 -6.13 -10.80
C GLU A 101 -6.64 -4.95 -10.05
N MET A 102 -5.79 -5.27 -9.07
CA MET A 102 -5.10 -4.27 -8.27
C MET A 102 -4.10 -3.45 -9.09
N VAL A 103 -3.38 -4.09 -10.02
CA VAL A 103 -2.43 -3.42 -10.93
C VAL A 103 -3.16 -2.48 -11.89
N ASN A 104 -4.31 -2.89 -12.42
CA ASN A 104 -5.14 -2.01 -13.24
C ASN A 104 -5.61 -0.77 -12.46
N SER A 105 -6.05 -0.96 -11.23
CA SER A 105 -6.45 0.13 -10.34
C SER A 105 -5.27 1.05 -10.02
N LEU A 106 -4.08 0.50 -9.80
CA LEU A 106 -2.84 1.25 -9.56
C LEU A 106 -2.46 2.10 -10.77
N ALA A 107 -2.52 1.55 -11.99
CA ALA A 107 -2.25 2.26 -13.24
C ALA A 107 -3.21 3.45 -13.46
N LEU A 108 -4.50 3.24 -13.19
CA LEU A 108 -5.51 4.31 -13.23
C LEU A 108 -5.23 5.38 -12.17
N GLN A 109 -4.82 4.99 -10.97
CA GLN A 109 -4.46 5.93 -9.91
C GLN A 109 -3.24 6.78 -10.27
N LEU A 110 -2.18 6.18 -10.83
CA LEU A 110 -1.00 6.90 -11.32
C LEU A 110 -1.38 7.90 -12.42
N THR A 111 -2.22 7.48 -13.37
CA THR A 111 -2.70 8.35 -14.43
C THR A 111 -3.53 9.52 -13.89
N LYS A 112 -4.43 9.26 -12.94
CA LYS A 112 -5.25 10.29 -12.28
C LYS A 112 -4.39 11.33 -11.56
N GLN A 113 -3.33 10.89 -10.89
CA GLN A 113 -2.41 11.75 -10.15
C GLN A 113 -1.32 12.38 -11.04
N ASN A 114 -1.30 12.06 -12.34
CA ASN A 114 -0.26 12.48 -13.29
C ASN A 114 1.15 12.12 -12.81
N LEU A 115 1.33 10.89 -12.37
CA LEU A 115 2.58 10.33 -11.87
C LEU A 115 3.04 9.14 -12.73
N VAL A 116 4.35 8.90 -12.71
CA VAL A 116 4.99 7.74 -13.31
C VAL A 116 5.91 7.08 -12.29
N THR A 117 6.19 5.80 -12.45
CA THR A 117 7.08 5.01 -11.59
C THR A 117 8.12 4.25 -12.42
N ASP A 118 9.32 4.09 -11.89
CA ASP A 118 10.37 3.23 -12.45
C ASP A 118 10.62 1.96 -11.63
N GLN A 119 9.90 1.79 -10.51
CA GLN A 119 10.02 0.59 -9.69
C GLN A 119 8.67 0.16 -9.14
N VAL A 120 8.37 -1.12 -9.27
CA VAL A 120 7.20 -1.76 -8.67
C VAL A 120 7.60 -2.80 -7.64
N ALA A 121 6.75 -3.02 -6.64
CA ALA A 121 6.93 -4.09 -5.67
C ALA A 121 5.61 -4.81 -5.41
N LEU A 122 5.71 -6.12 -5.21
CA LEU A 122 4.61 -7.00 -4.87
C LEU A 122 4.89 -7.67 -3.53
N ARG A 123 3.91 -7.64 -2.64
CA ARG A 123 3.94 -8.41 -1.41
C ARG A 123 2.69 -9.26 -1.33
N VAL A 124 2.88 -10.57 -1.06
CA VAL A 124 1.79 -11.51 -0.84
C VAL A 124 2.02 -12.21 0.50
N ALA A 125 1.10 -12.03 1.44
CA ALA A 125 1.11 -12.77 2.69
C ALA A 125 0.21 -14.00 2.51
N TYR A 126 0.76 -15.15 2.88
CA TYR A 126 0.08 -16.42 2.79
C TYR A 126 -0.84 -16.64 3.99
N ASP A 127 -1.86 -17.46 3.79
CA ASP A 127 -2.79 -17.81 4.87
C ASP A 127 -2.16 -18.75 5.89
N VAL A 128 -2.55 -18.63 7.15
CA VAL A 128 -2.06 -19.48 8.23
C VAL A 128 -2.48 -20.95 8.07
N SER A 129 -3.57 -21.20 7.34
CA SER A 129 -4.02 -22.57 7.04
C SER A 129 -3.05 -23.38 6.15
N ASN A 130 -2.05 -22.72 5.55
CA ASN A 130 -0.97 -23.42 4.86
C ASN A 130 -0.02 -24.17 5.79
N ILE A 131 -0.04 -23.88 7.11
CA ILE A 131 0.80 -24.56 8.08
C ILE A 131 0.13 -25.88 8.45
N SER A 132 0.61 -26.95 7.84
CA SER A 132 0.30 -28.34 8.16
C SER A 132 1.53 -29.04 8.73
N GLU A 133 1.38 -30.30 9.15
CA GLU A 133 2.52 -31.12 9.62
C GLU A 133 3.62 -31.25 8.54
N ASP A 134 3.24 -31.19 7.27
CA ASP A 134 4.16 -31.31 6.12
C ASP A 134 4.77 -29.98 5.69
N TYR A 135 4.40 -28.84 6.32
CA TYR A 135 4.93 -27.55 5.90
C TYR A 135 6.39 -27.37 6.31
N GLN A 136 7.29 -27.33 5.34
CA GLN A 136 8.75 -27.20 5.55
C GLN A 136 9.27 -25.77 5.21
N GLY A 137 8.37 -24.83 4.88
CA GLY A 137 8.77 -23.47 4.51
C GLY A 137 9.13 -22.61 5.75
N PRO A 138 9.76 -21.46 5.53
CA PRO A 138 10.10 -20.52 6.60
C PRO A 138 8.83 -19.90 7.21
N LEU A 139 8.80 -19.82 8.54
CA LEU A 139 7.73 -19.20 9.31
C LEU A 139 8.15 -17.82 9.83
N VAL A 140 7.17 -16.95 9.99
CA VAL A 140 7.31 -15.65 10.66
C VAL A 140 6.17 -15.46 11.64
N THR A 141 6.41 -14.71 12.72
CA THR A 141 5.36 -14.32 13.66
C THR A 141 4.66 -13.06 13.13
N ASP A 142 3.35 -13.12 12.95
CA ASP A 142 2.56 -11.98 12.51
C ASP A 142 2.36 -10.95 13.64
N PHE A 143 1.73 -9.81 13.32
CA PHE A 143 1.45 -8.74 14.29
C PHE A 143 0.62 -9.22 15.49
N TYR A 144 -0.19 -10.25 15.32
CA TYR A 144 -1.05 -10.82 16.36
C TYR A 144 -0.36 -11.96 17.16
N GLY A 145 0.92 -12.22 16.89
CA GLY A 145 1.69 -13.27 17.56
C GLY A 145 1.46 -14.67 16.99
N ARG A 146 0.78 -14.82 15.83
CA ARG A 146 0.51 -16.11 15.20
C ARG A 146 1.65 -16.47 14.25
N GLN A 147 1.98 -17.75 14.16
CA GLN A 147 2.88 -18.25 13.13
C GLN A 147 2.18 -18.21 11.77
N ALA A 148 2.87 -17.71 10.76
CA ALA A 148 2.41 -17.68 9.39
C ALA A 148 3.56 -17.99 8.43
N PRO A 149 3.31 -18.53 7.23
CA PRO A 149 4.34 -18.68 6.22
C PRO A 149 4.96 -17.33 5.89
N LYS A 150 6.30 -17.33 5.67
CA LYS A 150 7.01 -16.09 5.32
C LYS A 150 6.39 -15.45 4.07
N PRO A 151 5.98 -14.17 4.12
CA PRO A 151 5.38 -13.49 2.97
C PRO A 151 6.37 -13.40 1.80
N MET A 152 5.85 -13.54 0.59
CA MET A 152 6.58 -13.22 -0.64
C MET A 152 6.79 -11.71 -0.74
N HIS A 153 7.99 -11.29 -1.12
CA HIS A 153 8.35 -9.91 -1.42
C HIS A 153 9.16 -9.88 -2.72
N GLY A 154 8.59 -9.34 -3.77
CA GLY A 154 9.27 -9.14 -5.06
C GLY A 154 9.36 -7.66 -5.41
N LYS A 155 10.45 -7.26 -6.09
CA LYS A 155 10.65 -5.93 -6.67
C LYS A 155 11.11 -6.05 -8.10
N ALA A 156 10.64 -5.16 -8.96
CA ALA A 156 11.10 -5.05 -10.34
C ALA A 156 11.36 -3.59 -10.69
N ASN A 157 12.54 -3.31 -11.23
CA ASN A 157 12.88 -2.03 -11.82
C ASN A 157 12.42 -2.03 -13.28
N LEU A 158 11.84 -0.92 -13.69
CA LEU A 158 11.42 -0.68 -15.07
C LEU A 158 12.51 0.11 -15.77
N SER A 159 12.75 -0.18 -17.05
CA SER A 159 13.81 0.48 -17.81
C SER A 159 13.60 2.00 -17.95
N LEU A 160 12.35 2.44 -17.95
CA LEU A 160 11.96 3.85 -17.96
C LEU A 160 10.73 4.05 -17.12
N PRO A 161 10.54 5.25 -16.50
CA PRO A 161 9.34 5.58 -15.75
C PRO A 161 8.09 5.49 -16.60
N THR A 162 7.04 4.88 -16.05
CA THR A 162 5.78 4.65 -16.76
C THR A 162 4.57 4.72 -15.84
N SER A 163 3.41 5.03 -16.41
CA SER A 163 2.07 4.78 -15.86
C SER A 163 1.26 3.85 -16.76
N SER A 164 1.89 3.27 -17.81
CA SER A 164 1.22 2.36 -18.73
C SER A 164 0.74 1.11 -18.02
N GLY A 165 -0.56 0.83 -18.10
CA GLY A 165 -1.16 -0.36 -17.53
C GLY A 165 -0.58 -1.65 -18.11
N THR A 166 -0.20 -1.65 -19.37
CA THR A 166 0.43 -2.79 -20.06
C THR A 166 1.81 -3.08 -19.47
N GLU A 167 2.68 -2.06 -19.35
CA GLU A 167 4.03 -2.25 -18.82
C GLU A 167 4.04 -2.63 -17.34
N LEU A 168 3.17 -1.99 -16.53
CA LEU A 168 3.01 -2.33 -15.12
C LEU A 168 2.51 -3.78 -14.98
N MET A 169 1.50 -4.17 -15.76
CA MET A 169 0.97 -5.53 -15.75
C MET A 169 2.04 -6.57 -16.07
N GLU A 170 2.85 -6.32 -17.09
CA GLU A 170 3.95 -7.23 -17.46
C GLU A 170 4.95 -7.40 -16.31
N ALA A 171 5.34 -6.30 -15.64
CA ALA A 171 6.28 -6.35 -14.53
C ALA A 171 5.71 -7.12 -13.33
N PHE A 172 4.45 -6.84 -12.95
CA PHE A 172 3.83 -7.56 -11.84
C PHE A 172 3.57 -9.04 -12.15
N MET A 173 3.20 -9.37 -13.37
CA MET A 173 3.01 -10.77 -13.76
C MET A 173 4.32 -11.56 -13.76
N LYS A 174 5.44 -10.96 -14.15
CA LYS A 174 6.77 -11.57 -14.01
C LYS A 174 7.08 -11.86 -12.52
N LEU A 175 6.83 -10.91 -11.60
CA LEU A 175 7.01 -11.15 -10.17
C LEU A 175 6.10 -12.27 -9.64
N CYS A 176 4.87 -12.35 -10.11
CA CYS A 176 3.97 -13.46 -9.75
C CYS A 176 4.52 -14.80 -10.22
N ASP A 177 4.96 -14.87 -11.46
CA ASP A 177 5.37 -16.13 -12.08
C ASP A 177 6.72 -16.64 -11.54
N SER A 178 7.62 -15.70 -11.10
CA SER A 178 8.94 -16.03 -10.54
C SER A 178 8.94 -16.30 -9.03
N ASP A 179 8.20 -15.50 -8.25
CA ASP A 179 8.42 -15.40 -6.80
C ASP A 179 7.27 -15.97 -5.97
N LEU A 180 6.07 -16.10 -6.56
CA LEU A 180 4.90 -16.59 -5.83
C LEU A 180 4.91 -18.11 -5.72
N ASP A 181 4.87 -18.64 -4.48
CA ASP A 181 4.77 -20.09 -4.27
C ASP A 181 3.37 -20.59 -4.67
N ARG A 182 3.32 -21.42 -5.73
CA ARG A 182 2.08 -21.95 -6.30
C ARG A 182 1.36 -22.96 -5.41
N ARG A 183 2.05 -23.48 -4.39
CA ARG A 183 1.50 -24.49 -3.45
C ARG A 183 0.73 -23.82 -2.32
N LEU A 184 1.02 -22.55 -2.04
CA LEU A 184 0.46 -21.83 -0.90
C LEU A 184 -0.74 -20.98 -1.31
N THR A 185 -1.70 -20.88 -0.41
CA THR A 185 -2.84 -19.99 -0.55
C THR A 185 -2.53 -18.62 0.04
N ALA A 186 -2.94 -17.56 -0.65
CA ALA A 186 -2.73 -16.17 -0.22
C ALA A 186 -3.88 -15.65 0.65
N ARG A 187 -3.54 -14.73 1.58
CA ARG A 187 -4.51 -14.05 2.44
C ARG A 187 -4.50 -12.54 2.29
N LYS A 188 -3.34 -11.95 1.94
CA LYS A 188 -3.22 -10.51 1.73
C LYS A 188 -2.30 -10.22 0.56
N ILE A 189 -2.70 -9.28 -0.27
CA ILE A 189 -1.94 -8.81 -1.41
C ILE A 189 -1.66 -7.32 -1.23
N THR A 190 -0.45 -6.87 -1.57
CA THR A 190 -0.11 -5.44 -1.64
C THR A 190 0.67 -5.18 -2.90
N VAL A 191 0.19 -4.26 -3.73
CA VAL A 191 0.88 -3.75 -4.92
C VAL A 191 1.40 -2.35 -4.62
N ILE A 192 2.62 -2.05 -5.06
CA ILE A 192 3.33 -0.82 -4.71
C ILE A 192 4.00 -0.27 -5.98
N ALA A 193 3.86 1.04 -6.19
CA ALA A 193 4.65 1.82 -7.14
C ALA A 193 5.56 2.76 -6.34
N ASN A 194 6.87 2.60 -6.49
CA ASN A 194 7.88 3.41 -5.81
C ASN A 194 8.48 4.46 -6.76
N HIS A 195 9.30 5.35 -6.22
CA HIS A 195 10.05 6.37 -6.96
C HIS A 195 9.14 7.17 -7.90
N LEU A 196 8.06 7.70 -7.35
CA LEU A 196 7.08 8.45 -8.13
C LEU A 196 7.64 9.79 -8.59
N LEU A 197 7.49 10.07 -9.87
CA LEU A 197 7.90 11.31 -10.51
C LEU A 197 6.75 11.88 -11.34
N SER A 198 6.72 13.21 -11.48
CA SER A 198 5.88 13.78 -12.54
C SER A 198 6.47 13.42 -13.92
N PRO A 199 5.65 13.26 -14.97
CA PRO A 199 6.15 12.97 -16.33
C PRO A 199 7.15 14.00 -16.84
N ARG A 200 7.06 15.25 -16.37
CA ARG A 200 8.01 16.33 -16.70
C ARG A 200 9.38 16.05 -16.07
N LEU A 201 9.42 15.71 -14.78
CA LEU A 201 10.67 15.39 -14.09
C LEU A 201 11.30 14.10 -14.63
N ALA A 202 10.48 13.11 -14.95
CA ALA A 202 10.94 11.87 -15.56
C ALA A 202 11.61 12.08 -16.92
N ARG A 203 11.16 13.06 -17.73
CA ARG A 203 11.81 13.43 -19.01
C ARG A 203 13.12 14.19 -18.80
N LEU A 204 13.25 14.95 -17.71
CA LEU A 204 14.45 15.71 -17.38
C LEU A 204 15.51 14.85 -16.69
N ALA A 205 15.09 13.84 -15.93
CA ALA A 205 15.99 12.84 -15.39
C ALA A 205 16.55 12.05 -16.59
N ASN A 206 17.82 12.31 -16.95
CA ASN A 206 18.52 11.55 -17.97
C ASN A 206 18.62 10.10 -17.47
N TYR A 207 17.64 9.29 -17.80
CA TYR A 207 17.76 7.85 -17.68
C TYR A 207 18.81 7.45 -18.72
N ASN A 208 20.03 7.22 -18.25
CA ASN A 208 21.12 6.70 -19.06
C ASN A 208 20.75 5.29 -19.49
N GLU A 209 20.07 5.19 -20.61
CA GLU A 209 19.91 3.90 -21.27
C GLU A 209 21.27 3.58 -21.92
N GLN A 210 21.88 2.50 -21.46
CA GLN A 210 23.08 1.99 -22.14
C GLN A 210 22.65 1.63 -23.56
N LEU A 211 23.09 2.45 -24.51
CA LEU A 211 22.84 2.20 -25.93
C LEU A 211 23.58 0.92 -26.32
N ASP A 212 22.82 -0.10 -26.66
CA ASP A 212 23.37 -1.30 -27.28
C ASP A 212 23.72 -0.97 -28.75
N LEU A 213 24.98 -1.10 -29.09
CA LEU A 213 25.53 -0.82 -30.46
C LEU A 213 24.86 -1.65 -31.56
N PHE A 214 24.20 -2.76 -31.19
CA PHE A 214 23.66 -3.74 -32.15
C PHE A 214 22.11 -3.73 -32.21
N THR A 215 21.45 -2.96 -31.38
CA THR A 215 19.97 -2.88 -31.38
C THR A 215 19.53 -1.55 -31.95
N ASP A 216 18.58 -1.54 -32.88
CA ASP A 216 17.94 -0.32 -33.43
C ASP A 216 17.07 0.31 -32.36
N SER A 217 17.72 1.00 -31.41
CA SER A 217 17.09 1.63 -30.23
C SER A 217 15.99 2.62 -30.62
N THR A 218 16.16 3.30 -31.76
CA THR A 218 15.22 4.32 -32.25
C THR A 218 13.86 3.74 -32.62
N LYS A 219 13.82 2.55 -33.24
CA LYS A 219 12.55 1.86 -33.55
C LYS A 219 11.85 1.33 -32.29
N LYS A 220 12.63 0.79 -31.35
CA LYS A 220 12.11 0.28 -30.07
C LYS A 220 11.51 1.39 -29.22
N HIS A 221 12.19 2.53 -29.12
CA HIS A 221 11.68 3.73 -28.44
C HIS A 221 10.40 4.29 -29.08
N LYS A 222 10.37 4.40 -30.41
CA LYS A 222 9.20 4.92 -31.13
C LYS A 222 7.96 4.04 -30.98
N ASN A 223 8.15 2.71 -30.99
CA ASN A 223 7.06 1.76 -30.75
C ASN A 223 6.56 1.82 -29.30
N ARG A 224 7.47 1.89 -28.32
CA ARG A 224 7.13 2.00 -26.90
C ARG A 224 6.34 3.30 -26.62
N SER A 225 6.81 4.43 -27.14
CA SER A 225 6.12 5.73 -27.01
C SER A 225 4.68 5.66 -27.52
N LYS A 226 4.44 5.04 -28.67
CA LYS A 226 3.09 4.86 -29.22
C LYS A 226 2.20 4.00 -28.33
N VAL A 227 2.73 2.92 -27.74
CA VAL A 227 1.99 2.05 -26.80
C VAL A 227 1.63 2.83 -25.53
N GLN A 228 2.58 3.55 -24.95
CA GLN A 228 2.33 4.38 -23.77
C GLN A 228 1.29 5.47 -24.02
N GLU A 229 1.36 6.17 -25.15
CA GLU A 229 0.36 7.18 -25.52
C GLU A 229 -1.06 6.58 -25.67
N LYS A 230 -1.14 5.40 -26.30
CA LYS A 230 -2.42 4.68 -26.44
C LYS A 230 -2.98 4.27 -25.08
N ASP A 231 -2.14 3.69 -24.23
CA ASP A 231 -2.52 3.29 -22.88
C ASP A 231 -3.01 4.49 -22.06
N GLN A 232 -2.27 5.61 -22.08
CA GLN A 232 -2.65 6.82 -21.35
C GLN A 232 -3.99 7.40 -21.83
N LYS A 233 -4.24 7.41 -23.15
CA LYS A 233 -5.54 7.85 -23.71
C LYS A 233 -6.67 6.95 -23.24
N LEU A 234 -6.47 5.63 -23.28
CA LEU A 234 -7.46 4.66 -22.82
C LEU A 234 -7.73 4.79 -21.31
N GLN A 235 -6.67 4.93 -20.50
CA GLN A 235 -6.80 5.08 -19.05
C GLN A 235 -7.53 6.38 -18.67
N ARG A 236 -7.28 7.47 -19.37
CA ARG A 236 -8.03 8.74 -19.16
C ARG A 236 -9.52 8.57 -19.53
N LEU A 237 -9.82 7.95 -20.66
CA LEU A 237 -11.20 7.67 -21.05
C LEU A 237 -11.92 6.79 -20.00
N VAL A 238 -11.25 5.77 -19.48
CA VAL A 238 -11.80 4.93 -18.42
C VAL A 238 -12.07 5.76 -17.15
N LEU A 239 -11.14 6.64 -16.77
CA LEU A 239 -11.31 7.51 -15.61
C LEU A 239 -12.49 8.49 -15.79
N ASP A 240 -12.65 9.07 -16.99
CA ASP A 240 -13.74 9.98 -17.28
C ASP A 240 -15.09 9.26 -17.18
N LEU A 241 -15.21 8.07 -17.76
CA LEU A 241 -16.41 7.26 -17.66
C LEU A 241 -16.70 6.80 -16.21
N GLN A 242 -15.67 6.45 -15.46
CA GLN A 242 -15.85 6.08 -14.05
C GLN A 242 -16.25 7.28 -13.18
N ASN A 243 -15.79 8.47 -13.49
CA ASN A 243 -16.19 9.71 -12.79
C ASN A 243 -17.64 10.08 -13.07
N GLU A 244 -18.12 9.85 -14.30
CA GLU A 244 -19.48 10.18 -14.73
C GLU A 244 -20.52 9.13 -14.32
N TYR A 245 -20.19 7.86 -14.49
CA TYR A 245 -21.14 6.74 -14.34
C TYR A 245 -20.83 5.81 -13.15
N GLY A 246 -19.78 6.11 -12.37
CA GLY A 246 -19.35 5.31 -11.22
C GLY A 246 -18.27 4.28 -11.55
N LYS A 247 -17.56 3.82 -10.52
CA LYS A 247 -16.36 2.97 -10.65
C LYS A 247 -16.61 1.63 -11.37
N ASN A 248 -17.83 1.12 -11.30
CA ASN A 248 -18.22 -0.16 -11.91
C ASN A 248 -18.84 -0.01 -13.32
N ALA A 249 -18.89 1.23 -13.87
CA ALA A 249 -19.44 1.48 -15.20
C ALA A 249 -18.64 0.81 -16.33
N ILE A 250 -17.34 0.70 -16.14
CA ILE A 250 -16.42 0.04 -17.06
C ILE A 250 -15.52 -0.92 -16.28
N ILE A 251 -15.57 -2.20 -16.63
CA ILE A 251 -14.80 -3.28 -16.01
C ILE A 251 -14.21 -4.18 -17.09
N ARG A 252 -13.20 -4.95 -16.76
CA ARG A 252 -12.61 -5.93 -17.66
C ARG A 252 -13.38 -7.26 -17.53
N ALA A 253 -13.45 -8.03 -18.60
CA ALA A 253 -14.07 -9.35 -18.56
C ALA A 253 -13.44 -10.30 -17.51
N ALA A 254 -12.15 -10.08 -17.18
CA ALA A 254 -11.46 -10.80 -16.11
C ALA A 254 -12.06 -10.53 -14.73
N ASP A 255 -12.59 -9.33 -14.49
CA ASP A 255 -13.17 -8.89 -13.21
C ASP A 255 -14.53 -9.55 -12.92
N LEU A 256 -15.08 -10.30 -13.90
CA LEU A 256 -16.30 -11.11 -13.76
C LEU A 256 -16.01 -12.59 -13.45
N LYS A 257 -14.75 -12.99 -13.42
CA LYS A 257 -14.38 -14.39 -13.12
C LYS A 257 -14.58 -14.71 -11.65
N LYS A 258 -14.80 -16.00 -11.37
CA LYS A 258 -14.87 -16.52 -10.01
C LYS A 258 -13.55 -16.18 -9.26
N GLY A 259 -13.67 -15.57 -8.08
CA GLY A 259 -12.53 -15.10 -7.29
C GLY A 259 -12.13 -13.64 -7.55
N ALA A 260 -12.72 -12.97 -8.56
CA ALA A 260 -12.57 -11.54 -8.74
C ALA A 260 -13.18 -10.77 -7.55
N THR A 261 -12.55 -9.64 -7.19
CA THR A 261 -12.94 -8.85 -6.00
C THR A 261 -13.22 -7.39 -6.33
N LEU A 262 -12.94 -6.94 -7.55
CA LEU A 262 -12.98 -5.53 -7.94
C LEU A 262 -14.35 -4.89 -7.70
N LEU A 263 -15.44 -5.56 -8.10
CA LEU A 263 -16.79 -5.02 -8.00
C LEU A 263 -17.21 -4.78 -6.54
N GLU A 264 -16.95 -5.77 -5.67
CA GLU A 264 -17.22 -5.65 -4.23
C GLU A 264 -16.36 -4.56 -3.59
N ARG A 265 -15.07 -4.52 -3.94
CA ARG A 265 -14.14 -3.52 -3.42
C ARG A 265 -14.51 -2.09 -3.83
N ASN A 266 -15.02 -1.88 -5.03
CA ASN A 266 -15.46 -0.57 -5.49
C ASN A 266 -16.69 -0.03 -4.71
N ASN A 267 -17.47 -0.93 -4.10
CA ASN A 267 -18.63 -0.61 -3.28
C ASN A 267 -18.27 -0.39 -1.79
N GLN A 268 -17.01 -0.64 -1.40
CA GLN A 268 -16.56 -0.43 -0.02
C GLN A 268 -16.14 1.03 0.21
N ILE A 269 -16.42 1.54 1.42
CA ILE A 269 -15.97 2.85 1.89
C ILE A 269 -14.82 2.62 2.88
N GLY A 270 -13.62 3.11 2.56
CA GLY A 270 -12.44 2.96 3.42
C GLY A 270 -12.00 1.51 3.68
N GLY A 271 -12.37 0.56 2.79
CA GLY A 271 -12.05 -0.86 2.93
C GLY A 271 -13.04 -1.64 3.80
N HIS A 272 -14.14 -1.04 4.21
CA HIS A 272 -15.23 -1.66 4.96
C HIS A 272 -16.53 -1.64 4.16
N GLN A 273 -17.39 -2.63 4.37
CA GLN A 273 -18.76 -2.58 3.86
C GLN A 273 -19.50 -1.48 4.64
N ALA A 274 -20.18 -0.60 3.90
CA ALA A 274 -21.04 0.45 4.47
C ALA A 274 -22.32 -0.16 5.03
#